data_e5e9477e11b8ee64b8d659afbe27e928
#
_entry.id   e5e9477e11b8ee64b8d659afbe27e928
#
_cell.length_a   1.000
_cell.length_b   1.000
_cell.length_c   1.000
_cell.angle_alpha   90.00
_cell.angle_beta   90.00
_cell.angle_gamma   90.00
#
_symmetry.space_group_name_H-M   'P 1'
#
loop_
_entity.id
_entity.type
_entity.pdbx_description
1 polymer ?
#
loop_
_entity_poly.entity_id
_entity_poly.type
_entity_poly.pdbx_seq_one_letter_code
_entity_poly.pdbx_strand_id
1 'polypeptide(L)'
;MRLFTRSLAAAILTAGCCLSISTVNVLAQAPSPGPSTSAPDLSDQKLSAAAAALQRVASLRNDYRQRIAEAEAPAEKERIVAEANKELPKAVTEQGLSVEEYTSILDAARDNPEVRDKLFQNVRPSDNK
;
A
#
# COMPACT_ATOMS: atom_id res chain seq x y z
N MET A 1 4.44 15.75 -33.93
CA MET A 1 4.82 17.15 -33.93
C MET A 1 3.68 17.99 -33.39
N ARG A 2 3.76 18.43 -32.15
CA ARG A 2 3.10 19.65 -31.63
C ARG A 2 3.78 20.02 -30.32
N LEU A 3 4.62 21.04 -30.45
CA LEU A 3 5.25 21.83 -29.41
C LEU A 3 4.21 22.72 -28.76
N PHE A 4 4.19 22.80 -27.44
CA PHE A 4 3.63 23.94 -26.71
C PHE A 4 4.62 24.34 -25.62
N THR A 5 5.44 25.25 -25.96
CA THR A 5 5.71 26.64 -25.54
C THR A 5 5.33 26.99 -24.10
N ARG A 6 6.37 27.18 -23.34
CA ARG A 6 6.84 28.21 -22.41
C ARG A 6 5.84 29.34 -22.10
N SER A 7 5.65 29.60 -20.82
CA SER A 7 5.40 30.95 -20.32
C SER A 7 6.09 31.18 -18.99
N LEU A 8 7.07 32.06 -19.02
CA LEU A 8 7.72 32.78 -17.93
C LEU A 8 6.88 34.00 -17.57
N ALA A 9 6.72 34.33 -16.30
CA ALA A 9 6.58 35.68 -15.75
C ALA A 9 6.70 35.55 -14.23
N ALA A 10 7.76 36.01 -13.64
CA ALA A 10 8.18 37.33 -13.24
C ALA A 10 7.71 37.70 -11.81
N ALA A 11 8.69 37.72 -10.96
CA ALA A 11 9.07 38.57 -9.81
C ALA A 11 8.05 39.60 -9.26
N ILE A 12 7.95 39.68 -7.93
CA ILE A 12 7.95 40.96 -7.19
C ILE A 12 8.58 40.72 -5.80
N LEU A 13 9.64 41.46 -5.53
CA LEU A 13 10.23 41.76 -4.23
C LEU A 13 9.28 42.64 -3.40
N THR A 14 9.11 42.39 -2.12
CA THR A 14 8.87 43.45 -1.12
C THR A 14 9.54 43.06 0.19
N ALA A 15 10.51 43.89 0.53
CA ALA A 15 11.16 43.98 1.83
C ALA A 15 10.19 44.58 2.86
N GLY A 16 10.12 43.96 4.03
CA GLY A 16 9.38 44.51 5.18
C GLY A 16 10.02 44.03 6.47
N CYS A 17 10.90 44.86 6.98
CA CYS A 17 11.58 44.75 8.25
C CYS A 17 10.59 45.13 9.39
N CYS A 18 10.32 44.25 10.34
CA CYS A 18 9.85 44.62 11.69
C CYS A 18 10.36 43.55 12.68
N LEU A 19 11.37 43.97 13.44
CA LEU A 19 11.78 43.36 14.70
C LEU A 19 10.65 43.46 15.72
N SER A 20 10.09 42.40 16.15
CA SER A 20 9.34 42.29 17.39
C SER A 20 9.79 41.05 18.14
N ILE A 21 10.59 41.30 19.15
CA ILE A 21 11.00 40.29 20.14
C ILE A 21 9.78 40.08 21.04
N SER A 22 9.04 39.02 20.79
CA SER A 22 8.05 38.51 21.73
C SER A 22 8.58 37.23 22.33
N THR A 23 8.94 37.33 23.61
CA THR A 23 9.20 36.16 24.45
C THR A 23 7.90 35.35 24.57
N VAL A 24 7.78 34.30 23.82
CA VAL A 24 6.65 33.36 23.95
C VAL A 24 7.08 32.19 24.79
N ASN A 25 6.40 32.07 25.93
CA ASN A 25 6.38 30.87 26.76
C ASN A 25 6.33 29.61 25.87
N VAL A 26 7.34 28.77 26.02
CA VAL A 26 7.36 27.40 25.55
C VAL A 26 6.38 26.60 26.42
N LEU A 27 5.08 26.70 26.14
CA LEU A 27 4.20 25.60 26.48
C LEU A 27 4.53 24.50 25.49
N ALA A 28 4.96 23.37 26.02
CA ALA A 28 5.15 22.12 25.29
C ALA A 28 3.89 21.83 24.44
N GLN A 29 3.90 22.21 23.16
CA GLN A 29 3.00 21.66 22.19
C GLN A 29 3.48 20.24 21.95
N ALA A 30 2.69 19.29 22.47
CA ALA A 30 2.76 17.93 22.02
C ALA A 30 2.77 17.93 20.48
N PRO A 31 3.66 17.17 19.83
CA PRO A 31 3.63 17.06 18.38
C PRO A 31 2.25 16.56 17.97
N SER A 32 1.52 17.38 17.23
CA SER A 32 0.35 16.91 16.50
C SER A 32 0.79 15.69 15.70
N PRO A 33 0.07 14.58 15.76
CA PRO A 33 0.33 13.47 14.85
C PRO A 33 0.06 13.98 13.43
N GLY A 34 1.13 14.34 12.72
CA GLY A 34 1.11 14.38 11.27
C GLY A 34 0.66 13.01 10.76
N PRO A 35 0.24 12.87 9.49
CA PRO A 35 -0.09 11.56 8.95
C PRO A 35 1.13 10.67 9.17
N SER A 36 1.07 9.89 10.21
CA SER A 36 2.05 8.87 10.50
C SER A 36 1.95 7.90 9.35
N THR A 37 2.90 7.93 8.45
CA THR A 37 3.34 6.73 7.77
C THR A 37 3.87 5.84 8.89
N SER A 38 2.95 5.25 9.64
CA SER A 38 3.28 4.30 10.69
C SER A 38 4.05 3.20 9.98
N ALA A 39 5.28 2.96 10.44
CA ALA A 39 6.00 1.77 10.05
C ALA A 39 5.02 0.59 10.18
N PRO A 40 4.95 -0.29 9.18
CA PRO A 40 3.97 -1.37 9.20
C PRO A 40 4.14 -2.17 10.48
N ASP A 41 3.05 -2.48 11.15
CA ASP A 41 3.07 -3.39 12.29
C ASP A 41 3.52 -4.76 11.79
N LEU A 42 4.79 -5.08 12.02
CA LEU A 42 5.44 -6.33 11.62
C LEU A 42 5.39 -7.38 12.72
N SER A 43 4.36 -7.33 13.58
CA SER A 43 4.12 -8.41 14.55
C SER A 43 3.95 -9.75 13.84
N ASP A 44 4.35 -10.83 14.49
CA ASP A 44 4.25 -12.18 13.93
C ASP A 44 2.80 -12.52 13.53
N GLN A 45 1.82 -11.98 14.26
CA GLN A 45 0.41 -12.12 13.92
C GLN A 45 0.06 -11.44 12.60
N LYS A 46 0.54 -10.22 12.37
CA LYS A 46 0.33 -9.48 11.13
C LYS A 46 1.06 -10.14 9.95
N LEU A 47 2.26 -10.63 10.17
CA LEU A 47 3.01 -11.38 9.15
C LEU A 47 2.31 -12.70 8.79
N SER A 48 1.75 -13.42 9.76
CA SER A 48 0.96 -14.63 9.52
C SER A 48 -0.32 -14.32 8.73
N ALA A 49 -1.04 -13.26 9.10
CA ALA A 49 -2.23 -12.80 8.36
C ALA A 49 -1.87 -12.39 6.92
N ALA A 50 -0.74 -11.69 6.73
CA ALA A 50 -0.26 -11.30 5.40
C ALA A 50 0.13 -12.52 4.55
N ALA A 51 0.74 -13.55 5.15
CA ALA A 51 1.05 -14.80 4.47
C ALA A 51 -0.21 -15.54 4.01
N ALA A 52 -1.22 -15.63 4.86
CA ALA A 52 -2.52 -16.21 4.51
C ALA A 52 -3.23 -15.41 3.40
N ALA A 53 -3.20 -14.07 3.49
CA ALA A 53 -3.72 -13.20 2.44
C ALA A 53 -2.98 -13.41 1.11
N LEU A 54 -1.65 -13.51 1.15
CA LEU A 54 -0.82 -13.74 -0.05
C LEU A 54 -1.19 -15.05 -0.75
N GLN A 55 -1.37 -16.14 -0.01
CA GLN A 55 -1.80 -17.43 -0.55
C GLN A 55 -3.19 -17.32 -1.19
N ARG A 56 -4.12 -16.70 -0.49
CA ARG A 56 -5.50 -16.54 -0.96
C ARG A 56 -5.57 -15.68 -2.24
N VAL A 57 -4.84 -14.56 -2.24
CA VAL A 57 -4.73 -13.67 -3.41
C VAL A 57 -4.08 -14.40 -4.59
N ALA A 58 -3.03 -15.20 -4.36
CA ALA A 58 -2.36 -15.97 -5.41
C ALA A 58 -3.30 -17.01 -6.03
N SER A 59 -4.05 -17.74 -5.21
CA SER A 59 -5.05 -18.71 -5.68
C SER A 59 -6.12 -18.04 -6.52
N LEU A 60 -6.75 -16.98 -6.01
CA LEU A 60 -7.78 -16.23 -6.74
C LEU A 60 -7.25 -15.67 -8.07
N ARG A 61 -6.03 -15.13 -8.09
CA ARG A 61 -5.43 -14.64 -9.33
C ARG A 61 -5.25 -15.73 -10.38
N ASN A 62 -4.90 -16.93 -9.97
CA ASN A 62 -4.78 -18.07 -10.89
C ASN A 62 -6.15 -18.47 -11.43
N ASP A 63 -7.18 -18.56 -10.59
CA ASP A 63 -8.54 -18.88 -10.99
C ASP A 63 -9.08 -17.84 -11.99
N TYR A 64 -8.91 -16.56 -11.71
CA TYR A 64 -9.33 -15.50 -12.62
C TYR A 64 -8.54 -15.50 -13.93
N ARG A 65 -7.25 -15.81 -13.92
CA ARG A 65 -6.46 -15.97 -15.15
C ARG A 65 -6.98 -17.09 -16.03
N GLN A 66 -7.35 -18.22 -15.45
CA GLN A 66 -7.94 -19.33 -16.19
C GLN A 66 -9.28 -18.91 -16.79
N ARG A 67 -10.17 -18.33 -16.01
CA ARG A 67 -11.47 -17.83 -16.48
C ARG A 67 -11.33 -16.81 -17.61
N ILE A 68 -10.35 -15.90 -17.53
CA ILE A 68 -10.07 -14.92 -18.61
C ILE A 68 -9.53 -15.63 -19.86
N ALA A 69 -8.71 -16.67 -19.70
CA ALA A 69 -8.18 -17.43 -20.83
C ALA A 69 -9.27 -18.25 -21.56
N GLU A 70 -10.25 -18.76 -20.81
CA GLU A 70 -11.40 -19.54 -21.33
C GLU A 70 -12.50 -18.66 -21.93
N ALA A 71 -12.59 -17.38 -21.51
CA ALA A 71 -13.57 -16.45 -22.03
C ALA A 71 -13.26 -16.09 -23.49
N GLU A 72 -14.23 -16.29 -24.38
CA GLU A 72 -14.09 -15.98 -25.81
C GLU A 72 -14.47 -14.51 -26.12
N ALA A 73 -15.52 -14.02 -25.46
CA ALA A 73 -16.03 -12.68 -25.70
C ALA A 73 -15.30 -11.60 -24.91
N PRO A 74 -14.91 -10.46 -25.52
CA PRO A 74 -14.27 -9.35 -24.83
C PRO A 74 -15.08 -8.83 -23.65
N ALA A 75 -16.39 -8.72 -23.78
CA ALA A 75 -17.29 -8.27 -22.72
C ALA A 75 -17.30 -9.22 -21.51
N GLU A 76 -17.10 -10.51 -21.73
CA GLU A 76 -16.98 -11.49 -20.66
C GLU A 76 -15.67 -11.33 -19.90
N LYS A 77 -14.56 -11.12 -20.61
CA LYS A 77 -13.26 -10.83 -20.01
C LYS A 77 -13.30 -9.59 -19.11
N GLU A 78 -13.95 -8.53 -19.57
CA GLU A 78 -14.14 -7.31 -18.78
C GLU A 78 -14.94 -7.57 -17.49
N ARG A 79 -15.99 -8.38 -17.56
CA ARG A 79 -16.77 -8.77 -16.37
C ARG A 79 -15.95 -9.56 -15.38
N ILE A 80 -15.15 -10.52 -15.84
CA ILE A 80 -14.27 -11.32 -15.00
C ILE A 80 -13.21 -10.42 -14.32
N VAL A 81 -12.61 -9.48 -15.04
CA VAL A 81 -11.67 -8.51 -14.48
C VAL A 81 -12.34 -7.62 -13.44
N ALA A 82 -13.56 -7.14 -13.70
CA ALA A 82 -14.30 -6.32 -12.74
C ALA A 82 -14.66 -7.11 -11.47
N GLU A 83 -14.98 -8.39 -11.59
CA GLU A 83 -15.18 -9.30 -10.46
C GLU A 83 -13.89 -9.50 -9.66
N ALA A 84 -12.77 -9.80 -10.32
CA ALA A 84 -11.48 -9.96 -9.70
C ALA A 84 -11.06 -8.72 -8.88
N ASN A 85 -11.28 -7.52 -9.43
CA ASN A 85 -10.98 -6.26 -8.76
C ASN A 85 -11.80 -6.03 -7.48
N LYS A 86 -12.94 -6.67 -7.34
CA LYS A 86 -13.78 -6.63 -6.14
C LYS A 86 -13.40 -7.72 -5.13
N GLU A 87 -13.06 -8.90 -5.61
CA GLU A 87 -12.80 -10.06 -4.74
C GLU A 87 -11.38 -10.08 -4.18
N LEU A 88 -10.37 -9.61 -4.93
CA LEU A 88 -8.99 -9.57 -4.45
C LEU A 88 -8.79 -8.74 -3.18
N PRO A 89 -9.36 -7.52 -3.04
CA PRO A 89 -9.29 -6.78 -1.79
C PRO A 89 -10.00 -7.49 -0.63
N LYS A 90 -11.12 -8.15 -0.87
CA LYS A 90 -11.83 -8.92 0.16
C LYS A 90 -10.98 -10.06 0.70
N ALA A 91 -10.26 -10.76 -0.17
CA ALA A 91 -9.37 -11.84 0.24
C ALA A 91 -8.29 -11.39 1.24
N VAL A 92 -7.90 -10.10 1.21
CA VAL A 92 -7.00 -9.48 2.18
C VAL A 92 -7.73 -9.14 3.47
N THR A 93 -8.89 -8.48 3.37
CA THR A 93 -9.64 -8.03 4.55
C THR A 93 -10.22 -9.19 5.36
N GLU A 94 -10.54 -10.32 4.74
CA GLU A 94 -10.96 -11.56 5.40
C GLU A 94 -9.87 -12.15 6.30
N GLN A 95 -8.60 -11.81 6.06
CA GLN A 95 -7.48 -12.20 6.92
C GLN A 95 -7.21 -11.21 8.06
N GLY A 96 -8.06 -10.21 8.24
CA GLY A 96 -7.93 -9.21 9.30
C GLY A 96 -6.90 -8.12 9.02
N LEU A 97 -6.57 -7.89 7.75
CA LEU A 97 -5.68 -6.81 7.29
C LEU A 97 -6.45 -5.82 6.44
N SER A 98 -6.11 -4.53 6.54
CA SER A 98 -6.48 -3.59 5.50
C SER A 98 -5.61 -3.82 4.25
N VAL A 99 -6.09 -3.36 3.09
CA VAL A 99 -5.30 -3.44 1.85
C VAL A 99 -4.00 -2.63 1.97
N GLU A 100 -4.04 -1.52 2.70
CA GLU A 100 -2.88 -0.66 2.97
C GLU A 100 -1.84 -1.37 3.85
N GLU A 101 -2.29 -2.00 4.95
CA GLU A 101 -1.41 -2.80 5.81
C GLU A 101 -0.76 -3.95 5.04
N TYR A 102 -1.54 -4.67 4.26
CA TYR A 102 -1.03 -5.75 3.42
C TYR A 102 0.03 -5.27 2.44
N THR A 103 -0.23 -4.16 1.74
CA THR A 103 0.72 -3.57 0.80
C THR A 103 1.99 -3.12 1.50
N SER A 104 1.87 -2.46 2.66
CA SER A 104 3.01 -2.01 3.46
C SER A 104 3.88 -3.17 3.96
N ILE A 105 3.26 -4.29 4.35
CA ILE A 105 3.99 -5.51 4.75
C ILE A 105 4.74 -6.10 3.55
N LEU A 106 4.13 -6.14 2.35
CA LEU A 106 4.79 -6.63 1.15
C LEU A 106 5.95 -5.73 0.72
N ASP A 107 5.82 -4.42 0.85
CA ASP A 107 6.90 -3.47 0.56
C ASP A 107 8.04 -3.63 1.58
N ALA A 108 7.72 -3.76 2.87
CA ALA A 108 8.72 -4.05 3.89
C ALA A 108 9.45 -5.39 3.63
N ALA A 109 8.74 -6.42 3.16
CA ALA A 109 9.34 -7.70 2.78
C ALA A 109 10.22 -7.62 1.52
N ARG A 110 9.96 -6.64 0.64
CA ARG A 110 10.83 -6.38 -0.52
C ARG A 110 12.15 -5.75 -0.10
N ASP A 111 12.10 -4.81 0.83
CA ASP A 111 13.25 -4.01 1.25
C ASP A 111 14.07 -4.69 2.36
N ASN A 112 13.44 -5.56 3.17
CA ASN A 112 14.06 -6.24 4.29
C ASN A 112 13.99 -7.79 4.12
N PRO A 113 15.14 -8.45 3.91
CA PRO A 113 15.19 -9.90 3.73
C PRO A 113 14.71 -10.69 4.96
N GLU A 114 14.89 -10.18 6.17
CA GLU A 114 14.41 -10.84 7.40
C GLU A 114 12.88 -10.88 7.45
N VAL A 115 12.21 -9.77 7.12
CA VAL A 115 10.75 -9.69 7.03
C VAL A 115 10.23 -10.64 5.95
N ARG A 116 10.90 -10.65 4.80
CA ARG A 116 10.59 -11.55 3.70
C ARG A 116 10.67 -13.01 4.12
N ASP A 117 11.75 -13.40 4.78
CA ASP A 117 11.97 -14.80 5.20
C ASP A 117 10.92 -15.24 6.23
N LYS A 118 10.57 -14.37 7.19
CA LYS A 118 9.47 -14.61 8.13
C LYS A 118 8.13 -14.75 7.41
N LEU A 119 7.84 -13.88 6.44
CA LEU A 119 6.62 -13.96 5.64
C LEU A 119 6.53 -15.30 4.89
N PHE A 120 7.62 -15.71 4.23
CA PHE A 120 7.64 -16.97 3.48
C PHE A 120 7.61 -18.22 4.36
N GLN A 121 8.15 -18.18 5.57
CA GLN A 121 8.00 -19.27 6.55
C GLN A 121 6.52 -19.48 6.91
N ASN A 122 5.75 -18.41 7.02
CA ASN A 122 4.30 -18.49 7.28
C ASN A 122 3.48 -18.88 6.03
N VAL A 123 4.00 -18.65 4.82
CA VAL A 123 3.35 -19.07 3.56
C VAL A 123 3.46 -20.57 3.32
N ARG A 124 4.53 -21.21 3.80
CA ARG A 124 4.65 -22.67 3.70
C ARG A 124 3.65 -23.31 4.65
N PRO A 125 2.69 -24.12 4.16
CA PRO A 125 1.91 -24.95 5.05
C PRO A 125 2.88 -25.78 5.87
N SER A 126 2.62 -25.85 7.17
CA SER A 126 3.38 -26.72 8.07
C SER A 126 3.06 -28.18 7.68
N ASP A 127 3.68 -28.67 6.62
CA ASP A 127 3.74 -30.10 6.32
C ASP A 127 4.66 -30.75 7.35
N ASN A 128 4.23 -30.65 8.60
CA ASN A 128 4.86 -31.35 9.70
C ASN A 128 3.87 -32.38 10.21
N LYS A 129 3.84 -33.53 9.51
CA LYS A 129 3.28 -34.77 10.04
C LYS A 129 4.06 -35.96 9.58
#